data_32f6e2ea2a5a1560bd4758fc5632b3e5
#
_entry.id   32f6e2ea2a5a1560bd4758fc5632b3e5
#
_cell.length_a   1.000
_cell.length_b   1.000
_cell.length_c   1.000
_cell.angle_alpha   90.00
_cell.angle_beta   90.00
_cell.angle_gamma   90.00
#
_symmetry.space_group_name_H-M   'P 1'
#
loop_
_entity.id
_entity.type
_entity.pdbx_description
1 polymer ?
#
loop_
_entity_poly.entity_id
_entity_poly.type
_entity_poly.pdbx_seq_one_letter_code
_entity_poly.pdbx_strand_id
1 'polypeptide(L)'
;MTDFSIDRRRLVAGAALATLFAAAPAGAQDKPVTPWAWTDANGLVKDLPKDPNPTTDDVKKFPRCRYCGMVRAQFSHTRHLIHYEDDAVDATCSLHCAAIGLSLNMDKGPKAIWTGDAGADGEVKPLVLVDKAFYVVDPSKPGTMTRVSNAAYADKAKAEAAARAEPSAKAGAEVVGFDAALRKAYLVMADDTIMLRTRRGEMRKKAATPQ
;
A
#
# COMPACT_ATOMS: atom_id res chain seq x y z
N MET A 1 -19.23 23.58 79.31
CA MET A 1 -19.12 24.91 78.75
C MET A 1 -17.67 25.37 78.89
N THR A 2 -16.84 25.09 77.89
CA THR A 2 -15.44 25.50 77.84
C THR A 2 -15.29 26.39 76.63
N ASP A 3 -15.07 27.63 76.94
CA ASP A 3 -14.94 28.75 75.99
C ASP A 3 -13.51 28.59 75.32
N PHE A 4 -13.46 28.45 73.99
CA PHE A 4 -12.22 28.31 73.25
C PHE A 4 -11.95 29.65 72.57
N SER A 5 -11.32 30.55 73.31
CA SER A 5 -10.87 31.81 72.77
C SER A 5 -9.62 31.65 71.96
N ILE A 6 -9.71 31.86 70.61
CA ILE A 6 -8.59 31.88 69.71
C ILE A 6 -7.88 33.25 69.81
N ASP A 7 -6.65 33.18 70.33
CA ASP A 7 -5.78 34.36 70.45
C ASP A 7 -5.28 34.81 69.06
N ARG A 8 -5.82 35.94 68.56
CA ARG A 8 -5.55 36.59 67.29
C ARG A 8 -4.15 37.19 67.11
N ARG A 9 -3.25 37.00 68.07
CA ARG A 9 -1.92 37.69 68.07
C ARG A 9 -0.78 36.83 67.59
N ARG A 10 -1.00 35.61 67.09
CA ARG A 10 0.06 34.74 66.58
C ARG A 10 0.03 34.50 65.06
N LEU A 11 -0.59 35.38 64.32
CA LEU A 11 -0.71 35.26 62.85
C LEU A 11 0.13 36.29 62.08
N VAL A 12 1.35 36.57 62.53
CA VAL A 12 2.28 37.39 61.75
C VAL A 12 3.68 36.85 61.94
N ALA A 13 3.97 35.71 61.37
CA ALA A 13 5.33 35.26 61.00
C ALA A 13 5.22 34.06 60.07
N GLY A 14 4.53 34.22 58.96
CA GLY A 14 4.58 33.28 57.83
C GLY A 14 5.42 33.91 56.72
N ALA A 15 6.69 33.54 56.64
CA ALA A 15 7.58 33.96 55.59
C ALA A 15 6.97 33.64 54.22
N ALA A 16 6.79 34.68 53.41
CA ALA A 16 6.47 34.53 52.00
C ALA A 16 7.62 33.83 51.27
N LEU A 17 7.60 32.53 51.21
CA LEU A 17 8.34 31.80 50.20
C LEU A 17 7.68 32.08 48.87
N ALA A 18 8.14 33.14 48.20
CA ALA A 18 7.92 33.32 46.78
C ALA A 18 8.61 32.19 46.01
N THR A 19 7.89 31.10 45.79
CA THR A 19 8.32 30.09 44.81
C THR A 19 8.30 30.80 43.47
N LEU A 20 9.48 31.18 42.99
CA LEU A 20 9.74 31.46 41.57
C LEU A 20 9.42 30.18 40.79
N PHE A 21 8.17 30.02 40.37
CA PHE A 21 7.87 29.16 39.25
C PHE A 21 8.53 29.84 38.04
N ALA A 22 9.79 29.40 37.75
CA ALA A 22 10.35 29.60 36.43
C ALA A 22 9.33 29.01 35.46
N ALA A 23 8.59 29.87 34.76
CA ALA A 23 7.78 29.44 33.63
C ALA A 23 8.76 28.71 32.69
N ALA A 24 8.66 27.38 32.66
CA ALA A 24 9.32 26.60 31.62
C ALA A 24 8.91 27.24 30.28
N PRO A 25 9.85 27.49 29.38
CA PRO A 25 9.50 28.00 28.06
C PRO A 25 8.41 27.08 27.53
N ALA A 26 7.26 27.66 27.16
CA ALA A 26 6.19 26.92 26.49
C ALA A 26 6.86 26.21 25.33
N GLY A 27 6.99 24.88 25.47
CA GLY A 27 7.64 24.06 24.47
C GLY A 27 7.06 24.44 23.12
N ALA A 28 7.92 24.70 22.17
CA ALA A 28 7.49 24.89 20.79
C ALA A 28 6.52 23.76 20.51
N GLN A 29 5.26 24.08 20.29
CA GLN A 29 4.27 23.09 19.87
C GLN A 29 4.81 22.58 18.53
N ASP A 30 5.39 21.40 18.54
CA ASP A 30 5.84 20.74 17.32
C ASP A 30 4.64 20.76 16.37
N LYS A 31 4.82 21.41 15.23
CA LYS A 31 3.78 21.37 14.19
C LYS A 31 3.41 19.92 13.96
N PRO A 32 2.12 19.59 13.89
CA PRO A 32 1.73 18.21 13.70
C PRO A 32 2.43 17.67 12.46
N VAL A 33 3.26 16.64 12.67
CA VAL A 33 3.99 15.98 11.59
C VAL A 33 2.95 15.27 10.73
N THR A 34 2.96 15.54 9.44
CA THR A 34 2.07 14.84 8.52
C THR A 34 2.40 13.33 8.52
N PRO A 35 1.44 12.43 8.35
CA PRO A 35 1.69 10.99 8.34
C PRO A 35 2.82 10.58 7.40
N TRP A 36 2.84 11.13 6.19
CA TRP A 36 3.91 10.84 5.21
C TRP A 36 5.29 11.33 5.63
N ALA A 37 5.42 12.43 6.37
CA ALA A 37 6.72 12.86 6.89
C ALA A 37 7.30 11.88 7.90
N TRP A 38 6.45 11.25 8.72
CA TRP A 38 6.87 10.17 9.61
C TRP A 38 7.33 8.94 8.80
N THR A 39 6.55 8.54 7.79
CA THR A 39 6.87 7.41 6.91
C THR A 39 8.15 7.64 6.11
N ASP A 40 8.38 8.86 5.61
CA ASP A 40 9.63 9.21 4.92
C ASP A 40 10.86 9.04 5.83
N ALA A 41 10.73 9.37 7.12
CA ALA A 41 11.81 9.23 8.09
C ALA A 41 11.99 7.79 8.61
N ASN A 42 10.91 7.06 8.84
CA ASN A 42 10.88 5.80 9.61
C ASN A 42 10.32 4.61 8.82
N GLY A 43 9.67 4.85 7.67
CA GLY A 43 8.99 3.83 6.89
C GLY A 43 9.92 2.78 6.29
N LEU A 44 9.31 1.64 5.94
CA LEU A 44 10.01 0.51 5.32
C LEU A 44 10.37 0.77 3.85
N VAL A 45 9.65 1.64 3.17
CA VAL A 45 9.91 2.06 1.79
C VAL A 45 10.40 3.49 1.81
N LYS A 46 11.71 3.64 1.78
CA LYS A 46 12.37 4.94 1.66
C LYS A 46 12.58 5.29 0.20
N ASP A 47 12.72 6.57 -0.09
CA ASP A 47 13.13 7.08 -1.41
C ASP A 47 12.18 6.72 -2.56
N LEU A 48 10.86 6.78 -2.34
CA LEU A 48 9.93 6.83 -3.45
C LEU A 48 10.24 8.08 -4.28
N PRO A 49 10.42 7.96 -5.61
CA PRO A 49 10.62 9.12 -6.46
C PRO A 49 9.41 10.04 -6.38
N LYS A 50 9.64 11.36 -6.43
CA LYS A 50 8.58 12.35 -6.48
C LYS A 50 8.42 12.85 -7.91
N ASP A 51 7.19 12.80 -8.41
CA ASP A 51 6.84 13.26 -9.75
C ASP A 51 5.39 13.75 -9.77
N PRO A 52 5.13 15.04 -9.96
CA PRO A 52 3.77 15.57 -10.04
C PRO A 52 3.00 15.11 -11.28
N ASN A 53 3.69 14.61 -12.32
CA ASN A 53 3.13 14.13 -13.57
C ASN A 53 3.59 12.70 -13.90
N PRO A 54 3.27 11.70 -13.07
CA PRO A 54 3.89 10.37 -13.15
C PRO A 54 3.40 9.53 -14.34
N THR A 55 2.27 9.87 -14.96
CA THR A 55 1.68 9.11 -16.06
C THR A 55 2.39 9.31 -17.40
N THR A 56 3.07 10.44 -17.58
CA THR A 56 3.81 10.73 -18.81
C THR A 56 5.05 9.86 -18.87
N ASP A 57 5.18 9.02 -19.90
CA ASP A 57 6.33 8.12 -20.11
C ASP A 57 6.64 7.24 -18.88
N ASP A 58 5.62 6.78 -18.17
CA ASP A 58 5.74 6.08 -16.89
C ASP A 58 6.71 4.89 -16.92
N VAL A 59 6.76 4.11 -18.00
CA VAL A 59 7.66 2.96 -18.12
C VAL A 59 9.12 3.36 -18.39
N LYS A 60 9.36 4.57 -18.92
CA LYS A 60 10.73 5.12 -19.09
C LYS A 60 11.25 5.72 -17.79
N LYS A 61 10.40 6.50 -17.10
CA LYS A 61 10.73 7.11 -15.81
C LYS A 61 10.92 6.07 -14.73
N PHE A 62 10.05 5.04 -14.69
CA PHE A 62 10.02 3.98 -13.70
C PHE A 62 10.13 2.61 -14.38
N PRO A 63 11.29 2.23 -14.91
CA PRO A 63 11.42 1.05 -15.78
C PRO A 63 11.25 -0.29 -15.06
N ARG A 64 11.47 -0.33 -13.75
CA ARG A 64 11.44 -1.56 -12.96
C ARG A 64 10.50 -1.46 -11.77
N CYS A 65 9.84 -2.56 -11.48
CA CYS A 65 9.06 -2.71 -10.24
C CYS A 65 9.98 -2.66 -9.03
N ARG A 66 9.67 -1.77 -8.08
CA ARG A 66 10.47 -1.57 -6.86
C ARG A 66 10.55 -2.82 -5.98
N TYR A 67 9.51 -3.65 -5.96
CA TYR A 67 9.41 -4.80 -5.05
C TYR A 67 10.04 -6.07 -5.61
N CYS A 68 9.95 -6.31 -6.91
CA CYS A 68 10.40 -7.56 -7.53
C CYS A 68 11.41 -7.39 -8.66
N GLY A 69 11.73 -6.16 -9.07
CA GLY A 69 12.70 -5.86 -10.12
C GLY A 69 12.24 -6.11 -11.55
N MET A 70 11.02 -6.62 -11.78
CA MET A 70 10.49 -6.88 -13.12
C MET A 70 10.44 -5.62 -13.98
N VAL A 71 10.75 -5.77 -15.27
CA VAL A 71 10.70 -4.70 -16.28
C VAL A 71 9.25 -4.35 -16.58
N ARG A 72 8.81 -3.15 -16.20
CA ARG A 72 7.40 -2.74 -16.28
C ARG A 72 6.86 -2.65 -17.70
N ALA A 73 7.69 -2.35 -18.68
CA ALA A 73 7.28 -2.37 -20.08
C ALA A 73 6.83 -3.76 -20.54
N GLN A 74 7.54 -4.82 -20.14
CA GLN A 74 7.18 -6.22 -20.46
C GLN A 74 5.87 -6.67 -19.78
N PHE A 75 5.59 -6.12 -18.61
CA PHE A 75 4.36 -6.37 -17.84
C PHE A 75 3.40 -5.19 -17.92
N SER A 76 3.42 -4.45 -19.04
CA SER A 76 2.64 -3.23 -19.20
C SER A 76 1.13 -3.43 -19.02
N HIS A 77 0.63 -4.62 -19.34
CA HIS A 77 -0.78 -5.02 -19.24
C HIS A 77 -1.28 -5.28 -17.81
N THR A 78 -0.38 -5.40 -16.83
CA THR A 78 -0.72 -5.61 -15.42
C THR A 78 -0.08 -4.58 -14.51
N ARG A 79 0.77 -3.68 -15.05
CA ARG A 79 1.46 -2.69 -14.25
C ARG A 79 0.51 -1.75 -13.55
N HIS A 80 0.90 -1.28 -12.37
CA HIS A 80 0.22 -0.22 -11.67
C HIS A 80 1.16 0.95 -11.43
N LEU A 81 0.56 2.13 -11.24
CA LEU A 81 1.23 3.37 -10.92
C LEU A 81 0.42 4.06 -9.83
N ILE A 82 0.99 4.19 -8.65
CA ILE A 82 0.34 4.79 -7.49
C ILE A 82 0.97 6.17 -7.29
N HIS A 83 0.16 7.21 -7.24
CA HIS A 83 0.55 8.58 -6.98
C HIS A 83 -0.02 9.02 -5.65
N TYR A 84 0.84 9.31 -4.69
CA TYR A 84 0.47 9.70 -3.35
C TYR A 84 0.27 11.22 -3.21
N GLU A 85 -0.31 11.64 -2.10
CA GLU A 85 -0.64 13.05 -1.81
C GLU A 85 0.58 13.97 -1.78
N ASP A 86 1.74 13.45 -1.42
CA ASP A 86 3.03 14.14 -1.34
C ASP A 86 3.84 14.09 -2.65
N ASP A 87 3.19 13.75 -3.77
CA ASP A 87 3.77 13.50 -5.09
C ASP A 87 4.73 12.31 -5.17
N ALA A 88 4.86 11.52 -4.11
CA ALA A 88 5.59 10.25 -4.19
C ALA A 88 4.89 9.29 -5.18
N VAL A 89 5.71 8.52 -5.89
CA VAL A 89 5.25 7.60 -6.93
C VAL A 89 5.72 6.19 -6.63
N ASP A 90 4.80 5.24 -6.60
CA ASP A 90 5.12 3.82 -6.51
C ASP A 90 4.70 3.10 -7.78
N ALA A 91 5.70 2.65 -8.53
CA ALA A 91 5.53 2.05 -9.84
C ALA A 91 5.77 0.55 -9.79
N THR A 92 4.72 -0.24 -9.99
CA THR A 92 4.73 -1.68 -9.82
C THR A 92 4.41 -2.44 -11.11
N CYS A 93 4.73 -3.73 -11.17
CA CYS A 93 4.49 -4.57 -12.35
C CYS A 93 3.11 -5.24 -12.35
N SER A 94 2.41 -5.26 -11.22
CA SER A 94 1.15 -5.98 -11.06
C SER A 94 0.36 -5.48 -9.87
N LEU A 95 -0.91 -5.90 -9.78
CA LEU A 95 -1.76 -5.66 -8.62
C LEU A 95 -1.18 -6.29 -7.34
N HIS A 96 -0.50 -7.46 -7.45
CA HIS A 96 0.20 -8.07 -6.33
C HIS A 96 1.24 -7.11 -5.71
N CYS A 97 2.12 -6.56 -6.52
CA CYS A 97 3.13 -5.61 -6.04
C CYS A 97 2.51 -4.25 -5.63
N ALA A 98 1.41 -3.83 -6.28
CA ALA A 98 0.66 -2.65 -5.86
C ALA A 98 0.04 -2.82 -4.46
N ALA A 99 -0.49 -4.00 -4.16
CA ALA A 99 -1.00 -4.33 -2.83
C ALA A 99 0.09 -4.24 -1.74
N ILE A 100 1.31 -4.71 -2.06
CA ILE A 100 2.48 -4.54 -1.17
C ILE A 100 2.77 -3.05 -0.95
N GLY A 101 2.86 -2.28 -2.02
CA GLY A 101 3.14 -0.84 -1.96
C GLY A 101 2.10 -0.06 -1.14
N LEU A 102 0.82 -0.32 -1.38
CA LEU A 102 -0.28 0.30 -0.64
C LEU A 102 -0.25 -0.05 0.86
N SER A 103 0.15 -1.29 1.22
CA SER A 103 0.29 -1.69 2.62
C SER A 103 1.48 -1.02 3.32
N LEU A 104 2.59 -0.86 2.61
CA LEU A 104 3.81 -0.27 3.18
C LEU A 104 3.75 1.26 3.29
N ASN A 105 2.89 1.91 2.50
CA ASN A 105 2.73 3.36 2.43
C ASN A 105 1.28 3.79 2.74
N MET A 106 0.61 3.08 3.63
CA MET A 106 -0.82 3.28 3.93
C MET A 106 -1.13 4.70 4.41
N ASP A 107 -0.22 5.30 5.15
CA ASP A 107 -0.31 6.64 5.72
C ASP A 107 -0.10 7.77 4.69
N LYS A 108 0.53 7.48 3.53
CA LYS A 108 0.74 8.50 2.51
C LYS A 108 -0.53 8.91 1.77
N GLY A 109 -1.54 8.03 1.71
CA GLY A 109 -2.78 8.27 0.98
C GLY A 109 -2.59 8.37 -0.54
N PRO A 110 -3.06 7.39 -1.32
CA PRO A 110 -3.00 7.49 -2.78
C PRO A 110 -4.04 8.50 -3.28
N LYS A 111 -3.59 9.57 -3.96
CA LYS A 111 -4.50 10.52 -4.62
C LYS A 111 -4.99 10.01 -5.98
N ALA A 112 -4.22 9.13 -6.63
CA ALA A 112 -4.64 8.46 -7.86
C ALA A 112 -3.87 7.15 -8.08
N ILE A 113 -4.55 6.14 -8.60
CA ILE A 113 -3.95 4.86 -8.99
C ILE A 113 -4.35 4.56 -10.43
N TRP A 114 -3.39 4.18 -11.25
CA TRP A 114 -3.59 3.73 -12.62
C TRP A 114 -3.14 2.30 -12.80
N THR A 115 -3.69 1.63 -13.79
CA THR A 115 -3.30 0.30 -14.25
C THR A 115 -3.18 0.26 -15.76
N GLY A 116 -2.43 -0.69 -16.30
CA GLY A 116 -2.38 -0.94 -17.73
C GLY A 116 -3.67 -1.56 -18.24
N ASP A 117 -4.21 -1.03 -19.35
CA ASP A 117 -5.40 -1.61 -20.03
C ASP A 117 -5.00 -2.84 -20.84
N ALA A 118 -5.25 -4.03 -20.32
CA ALA A 118 -4.96 -5.29 -21.01
C ALA A 118 -5.75 -5.48 -22.32
N GLY A 119 -6.86 -4.77 -22.45
CA GLY A 119 -7.72 -4.83 -23.64
C GLY A 119 -7.29 -3.89 -24.78
N ALA A 120 -6.31 -3.02 -24.56
CA ALA A 120 -5.82 -2.12 -25.58
C ALA A 120 -4.75 -2.77 -26.45
N ASP A 121 -4.59 -2.21 -27.67
CA ASP A 121 -3.53 -2.60 -28.58
C ASP A 121 -2.18 -1.94 -28.19
N GLY A 122 -1.10 -2.36 -28.84
CA GLY A 122 0.24 -1.84 -28.63
C GLY A 122 1.08 -2.65 -27.63
N GLU A 123 2.39 -2.49 -27.72
CA GLU A 123 3.36 -3.19 -26.87
C GLU A 123 3.29 -2.69 -25.42
N VAL A 124 3.33 -1.38 -25.24
CA VAL A 124 3.10 -0.75 -23.94
C VAL A 124 1.64 -0.33 -23.85
N LYS A 125 0.89 -0.98 -22.97
CA LYS A 125 -0.54 -0.72 -22.79
C LYS A 125 -0.76 0.69 -22.22
N PRO A 126 -1.82 1.43 -22.62
CA PRO A 126 -2.14 2.71 -22.02
C PRO A 126 -2.55 2.55 -20.55
N LEU A 127 -2.40 3.62 -19.78
CA LEU A 127 -2.86 3.68 -18.40
C LEU A 127 -4.33 4.07 -18.34
N VAL A 128 -5.07 3.42 -17.47
CA VAL A 128 -6.46 3.75 -17.09
C VAL A 128 -6.53 3.90 -15.57
N LEU A 129 -7.35 4.84 -15.08
CA LEU A 129 -7.65 4.96 -13.65
C LEU A 129 -8.30 3.68 -13.15
N VAL A 130 -7.86 3.17 -12.01
CA VAL A 130 -8.39 1.91 -11.44
C VAL A 130 -9.89 1.98 -11.14
N ASP A 131 -10.41 3.16 -10.78
CA ASP A 131 -11.84 3.39 -10.53
C ASP A 131 -12.70 3.31 -11.80
N LYS A 132 -12.07 3.37 -12.98
CA LYS A 132 -12.71 3.24 -14.29
C LYS A 132 -12.40 1.90 -14.97
N ALA A 133 -11.60 1.06 -14.32
CA ALA A 133 -11.17 -0.21 -14.88
C ALA A 133 -12.02 -1.38 -14.38
N PHE A 134 -12.14 -2.40 -15.21
CA PHE A 134 -12.81 -3.66 -14.93
C PHE A 134 -11.74 -4.76 -14.84
N TYR A 135 -11.58 -5.32 -13.66
CA TYR A 135 -10.59 -6.37 -13.40
C TYR A 135 -11.18 -7.74 -13.66
N VAL A 136 -10.48 -8.53 -14.47
CA VAL A 136 -10.75 -9.95 -14.64
C VAL A 136 -9.87 -10.72 -13.69
N VAL A 137 -10.45 -11.25 -12.62
CA VAL A 137 -9.79 -12.16 -11.69
C VAL A 137 -9.96 -13.58 -12.21
N ASP A 138 -8.88 -14.19 -12.70
CA ASP A 138 -8.93 -15.45 -13.44
C ASP A 138 -8.02 -16.52 -12.81
N PRO A 139 -8.61 -17.49 -12.10
CA PRO A 139 -7.86 -18.60 -11.49
C PRO A 139 -7.24 -19.58 -12.50
N SER A 140 -7.69 -19.59 -13.75
CA SER A 140 -7.17 -20.49 -14.79
C SER A 140 -5.83 -20.05 -15.36
N LYS A 141 -5.45 -18.79 -15.13
CA LYS A 141 -4.23 -18.18 -15.70
C LYS A 141 -3.28 -17.72 -14.61
N PRO A 142 -1.98 -17.95 -14.77
CA PRO A 142 -1.02 -17.35 -13.87
C PRO A 142 -1.01 -15.84 -14.04
N GLY A 143 -1.01 -15.12 -12.92
CA GLY A 143 -0.82 -13.68 -12.89
C GLY A 143 0.65 -13.29 -12.81
N THR A 144 0.93 -12.01 -12.99
CA THR A 144 2.25 -11.44 -12.75
C THR A 144 2.54 -11.47 -11.25
N MET A 145 3.52 -12.24 -10.82
CA MET A 145 3.92 -12.47 -9.42
C MET A 145 2.92 -13.23 -8.53
N THR A 146 1.90 -13.86 -9.10
CA THR A 146 0.87 -14.59 -8.35
C THR A 146 0.30 -15.73 -9.22
N ARG A 147 -0.40 -16.69 -8.59
CA ARG A 147 -1.04 -17.79 -9.31
C ARG A 147 -2.34 -17.40 -10.01
N VAL A 148 -2.97 -16.31 -9.62
CA VAL A 148 -4.25 -15.84 -10.15
C VAL A 148 -4.04 -14.57 -10.95
N SER A 149 -4.46 -14.56 -12.21
CA SER A 149 -4.39 -13.36 -13.05
C SER A 149 -5.37 -12.31 -12.58
N ASN A 150 -4.94 -11.04 -12.62
CA ASN A 150 -5.73 -9.86 -12.32
C ASN A 150 -5.51 -8.83 -13.43
N ALA A 151 -6.04 -9.10 -14.62
CA ALA A 151 -5.92 -8.20 -15.77
C ALA A 151 -7.01 -7.13 -15.72
N ALA A 152 -6.64 -5.87 -15.93
CA ALA A 152 -7.56 -4.75 -15.96
C ALA A 152 -7.90 -4.32 -17.40
N TYR A 153 -9.12 -3.90 -17.62
CA TYR A 153 -9.65 -3.46 -18.91
C TYR A 153 -10.35 -2.12 -18.74
N ALA A 154 -10.13 -1.18 -19.65
CA ALA A 154 -10.91 0.04 -19.72
C ALA A 154 -12.33 -0.21 -20.23
N ASP A 155 -12.50 -1.21 -21.09
CA ASP A 155 -13.79 -1.60 -21.70
C ASP A 155 -14.40 -2.79 -20.97
N LYS A 156 -15.61 -2.59 -20.42
CA LYS A 156 -16.36 -3.62 -19.71
C LYS A 156 -16.70 -4.83 -20.59
N ALA A 157 -17.07 -4.60 -21.84
CA ALA A 157 -17.44 -5.68 -22.76
C ALA A 157 -16.22 -6.57 -23.07
N LYS A 158 -15.02 -5.99 -23.20
CA LYS A 158 -13.78 -6.75 -23.36
C LYS A 158 -13.44 -7.55 -22.09
N ALA A 159 -13.62 -6.98 -20.91
CA ALA A 159 -13.42 -7.69 -19.64
C ALA A 159 -14.38 -8.88 -19.52
N GLU A 160 -15.66 -8.67 -19.80
CA GLU A 160 -16.67 -9.72 -19.76
C GLU A 160 -16.42 -10.82 -20.82
N ALA A 161 -15.97 -10.45 -22.01
CA ALA A 161 -15.59 -11.42 -23.04
C ALA A 161 -14.39 -12.27 -22.58
N ALA A 162 -13.38 -11.65 -21.97
CA ALA A 162 -12.22 -12.35 -21.43
C ALA A 162 -12.57 -13.32 -20.28
N ALA A 163 -13.50 -12.94 -19.41
CA ALA A 163 -13.96 -13.80 -18.31
C ALA A 163 -14.83 -14.97 -18.81
N ARG A 164 -15.60 -14.77 -19.89
CA ARG A 164 -16.46 -15.82 -20.49
C ARG A 164 -15.73 -16.77 -21.44
N ALA A 165 -14.54 -16.43 -21.89
CA ALA A 165 -13.74 -17.30 -22.73
C ALA A 165 -13.24 -18.52 -21.94
N GLU A 166 -13.22 -19.70 -22.58
CA GLU A 166 -12.59 -20.90 -21.96
C GLU A 166 -11.05 -20.79 -22.00
N PRO A 167 -10.35 -21.22 -20.96
CA PRO A 167 -10.83 -21.95 -19.76
C PRO A 167 -11.29 -21.07 -18.61
N SER A 168 -11.28 -19.74 -18.75
CA SER A 168 -11.56 -18.75 -17.69
C SER A 168 -12.98 -18.95 -17.11
N ALA A 169 -13.98 -19.11 -17.96
CA ALA A 169 -15.37 -19.33 -17.55
C ALA A 169 -15.51 -20.57 -16.68
N LYS A 170 -14.89 -21.69 -17.08
CA LYS A 170 -14.92 -22.95 -16.32
C LYS A 170 -14.21 -22.85 -14.98
N ALA A 171 -13.20 -21.99 -14.86
CA ALA A 171 -12.45 -21.76 -13.63
C ALA A 171 -13.12 -20.74 -12.71
N GLY A 172 -14.25 -20.15 -13.11
CA GLY A 172 -14.98 -19.16 -12.34
C GLY A 172 -14.31 -17.77 -12.37
N ALA A 173 -13.79 -17.37 -13.52
CA ALA A 173 -13.28 -16.01 -13.68
C ALA A 173 -14.38 -14.97 -13.47
N GLU A 174 -14.04 -13.89 -12.77
CA GLU A 174 -14.99 -12.85 -12.38
C GLU A 174 -14.53 -11.49 -12.91
N VAL A 175 -15.52 -10.64 -13.29
CA VAL A 175 -15.28 -9.22 -13.57
C VAL A 175 -15.67 -8.41 -12.35
N VAL A 176 -14.71 -7.69 -11.78
CA VAL A 176 -14.87 -6.92 -10.54
C VAL A 176 -14.26 -5.53 -10.64
N GLY A 177 -14.63 -4.63 -9.73
CA GLY A 177 -13.95 -3.34 -9.57
C GLY A 177 -12.62 -3.48 -8.80
N PHE A 178 -11.86 -2.38 -8.74
CA PHE A 178 -10.53 -2.33 -8.13
C PHE A 178 -10.51 -2.84 -6.68
N ASP A 179 -11.39 -2.34 -5.82
CA ASP A 179 -11.39 -2.72 -4.39
C ASP A 179 -11.59 -4.22 -4.18
N ALA A 180 -12.47 -4.83 -4.97
CA ALA A 180 -12.70 -6.28 -4.90
C ALA A 180 -11.50 -7.07 -5.43
N ALA A 181 -10.88 -6.61 -6.53
CA ALA A 181 -9.66 -7.19 -7.06
C ALA A 181 -8.50 -7.08 -6.06
N LEU A 182 -8.34 -5.93 -5.40
CA LEU A 182 -7.31 -5.70 -4.38
C LEU A 182 -7.50 -6.63 -3.18
N ARG A 183 -8.73 -6.77 -2.65
CA ARG A 183 -9.02 -7.73 -1.56
C ARG A 183 -8.67 -9.16 -1.95
N LYS A 184 -9.04 -9.58 -3.17
CA LYS A 184 -8.69 -10.91 -3.70
C LYS A 184 -7.17 -11.07 -3.84
N ALA A 185 -6.45 -10.05 -4.28
CA ALA A 185 -4.99 -10.08 -4.38
C ALA A 185 -4.34 -10.32 -3.00
N TYR A 186 -4.80 -9.67 -1.93
CA TYR A 186 -4.31 -9.92 -0.56
C TYR A 186 -4.58 -11.35 -0.10
N LEU A 187 -5.75 -11.91 -0.38
CA LEU A 187 -6.07 -13.29 -0.03
C LEU A 187 -5.17 -14.29 -0.77
N VAL A 188 -4.98 -14.09 -2.07
CA VAL A 188 -4.07 -14.94 -2.88
C VAL A 188 -2.62 -14.82 -2.40
N MET A 189 -2.16 -13.63 -1.96
CA MET A 189 -0.83 -13.46 -1.36
C MET A 189 -0.66 -14.29 -0.09
N ALA A 190 -1.69 -14.35 0.75
CA ALA A 190 -1.69 -15.20 1.95
C ALA A 190 -1.58 -16.69 1.57
N ASP A 191 -2.37 -17.14 0.61
CA ASP A 191 -2.34 -18.52 0.10
C ASP A 191 -0.98 -18.87 -0.53
N ASP A 192 -0.40 -17.97 -1.32
CA ASP A 192 0.93 -18.15 -1.91
C ASP A 192 2.01 -18.27 -0.82
N THR A 193 1.91 -17.47 0.24
CA THR A 193 2.82 -17.53 1.40
C THR A 193 2.71 -18.87 2.12
N ILE A 194 1.49 -19.34 2.37
CA ILE A 194 1.23 -20.63 3.03
C ILE A 194 1.80 -21.77 2.18
N MET A 195 1.53 -21.78 0.87
CA MET A 195 2.04 -22.78 -0.07
C MET A 195 3.58 -22.82 -0.08
N LEU A 196 4.23 -21.66 -0.18
CA LEU A 196 5.69 -21.58 -0.17
C LEU A 196 6.29 -22.07 1.15
N ARG A 197 5.69 -21.71 2.28
CA ARG A 197 6.10 -22.18 3.62
C ARG A 197 6.02 -23.71 3.69
N THR A 198 4.92 -24.29 3.23
CA THR A 198 4.70 -25.74 3.24
C THR A 198 5.75 -26.46 2.37
N ARG A 199 5.92 -26.04 1.12
CA ARG A 199 6.91 -26.63 0.19
C ARG A 199 8.33 -26.57 0.75
N ARG A 200 8.74 -25.42 1.27
CA ARG A 200 10.07 -25.27 1.88
C ARG A 200 10.24 -26.13 3.13
N GLY A 201 9.19 -26.32 3.91
CA GLY A 201 9.17 -27.25 5.05
C GLY A 201 9.41 -28.69 4.63
N GLU A 202 8.73 -29.15 3.58
CA GLU A 202 8.90 -30.49 3.01
C GLU A 202 10.31 -30.67 2.43
N MET A 203 10.84 -29.68 1.71
CA MET A 203 12.19 -29.76 1.16
C MET A 203 13.25 -29.89 2.28
N ARG A 204 13.11 -29.13 3.37
CA ARG A 204 14.01 -29.26 4.53
C ARG A 204 13.94 -30.63 5.18
N LYS A 205 12.75 -31.20 5.33
CA LYS A 205 12.59 -32.57 5.87
C LYS A 205 13.27 -33.61 4.99
N LYS A 206 13.08 -33.54 3.66
CA LYS A 206 13.74 -34.42 2.70
C LYS A 206 15.27 -34.31 2.75
N ALA A 207 15.80 -33.09 2.86
CA ALA A 207 17.25 -32.86 2.93
C ALA A 207 17.87 -33.33 4.27
N ALA A 208 17.06 -33.41 5.34
CA ALA A 208 17.53 -33.88 6.66
C ALA A 208 17.44 -35.41 6.85
N THR A 209 16.83 -36.15 5.90
CA THR A 209 16.76 -37.63 5.95
C THR A 209 18.00 -38.17 5.28
N PRO A 210 18.93 -38.86 5.99
CA PRO A 210 20.11 -39.53 5.38
C PRO A 210 19.61 -40.59 4.40
N GLN A 211 20.24 -40.67 3.23
CA GLN A 211 20.07 -41.79 2.29
C GLN A 211 20.77 -43.04 2.80
#